data_51f56dd6a6cb0e59ff12059652631b18
#
_entry.id   51f56dd6a6cb0e59ff12059652631b18
#
_cell.length_a   1.000
_cell.length_b   1.000
_cell.length_c   1.000
_cell.angle_alpha   90.00
_cell.angle_beta   90.00
_cell.angle_gamma   90.00
#
_symmetry.space_group_name_H-M   'P 1'
#
loop_
_entity.id
_entity.type
_entity.pdbx_description
1 polymer ?
#
loop_
_entity_poly.entity_id
_entity_poly.type
_entity_poly.pdbx_seq_one_letter_code
_entity_poly.pdbx_strand_id
1 'polypeptide(L)'
;MKILSIESSCDETAAAITEDGRKVISSVIATQIDEHKLYGGVVPEIASRRHCENITGVCAEALEKADMTLDEIDAIAVTNAPGLIGALLVGVNFAKGLALAKNKPLIAVHHIKGHIAANYITHPELEPPYLCLVVSGGHSHIVKVNSYTELETVGKTTDDAAGEAFDKAARAMGFQYPGGVHIDGAAKQGDAKKYKLPRPATKNPYDFSFSGLKTAVINLIHNNEQKGIETDVNSLAACFQDTITSILAEKFMAAADELGYTKLALAGGVAANSMLRDKLSEMASACGKQFYMPDISLCGDNAAMIGCQGYYEYLAGNTADMSLNAYATKKLHML
;
A
#
# COMPACT_ATOMS: atom_id res chain seq x y z
N MET A 1 18.28 13.02 12.82
CA MET A 1 17.72 11.90 13.60
C MET A 1 17.66 10.67 12.71
N LYS A 2 18.28 9.59 13.14
CA LYS A 2 18.37 8.32 12.40
C LYS A 2 17.41 7.29 13.01
N ILE A 3 16.52 6.75 12.20
CA ILE A 3 15.51 5.78 12.64
C ILE A 3 15.74 4.46 11.92
N LEU A 4 15.89 3.36 12.69
CA LEU A 4 15.76 2.00 12.20
C LEU A 4 14.27 1.65 12.18
N SER A 5 13.74 1.34 11.02
CA SER A 5 12.33 1.01 10.82
C SER A 5 12.14 -0.42 10.35
N ILE A 6 11.02 -1.02 10.76
CA ILE A 6 10.67 -2.42 10.48
C ILE A 6 9.24 -2.47 9.94
N GLU A 7 9.08 -3.14 8.80
CA GLU A 7 7.78 -3.48 8.19
C GLU A 7 7.66 -5.01 8.10
N SER A 8 6.55 -5.53 8.61
CA SER A 8 6.23 -6.96 8.57
C SER A 8 4.72 -7.23 8.55
N SER A 9 3.92 -6.32 7.98
CA SER A 9 2.46 -6.41 8.08
C SER A 9 1.81 -7.45 7.17
N CYS A 10 2.50 -7.91 6.11
CA CYS A 10 1.96 -8.85 5.12
C CYS A 10 2.98 -9.90 4.70
N ASP A 11 3.51 -9.84 3.49
CA ASP A 11 4.42 -10.83 2.90
C ASP A 11 5.83 -10.28 2.60
N GLU A 12 6.11 -9.04 2.99
CA GLU A 12 7.45 -8.43 2.96
C GLU A 12 8.02 -8.28 4.36
N THR A 13 9.21 -8.84 4.59
CA THR A 13 10.04 -8.50 5.76
C THR A 13 10.99 -7.40 5.34
N ALA A 14 10.83 -6.19 5.86
CA ALA A 14 11.68 -5.09 5.47
C ALA A 14 12.28 -4.36 6.68
N ALA A 15 13.51 -3.85 6.50
CA ALA A 15 14.16 -2.92 7.42
C ALA A 15 14.81 -1.78 6.62
N ALA A 16 14.79 -0.58 7.18
CA ALA A 16 15.41 0.59 6.57
C ALA A 16 15.99 1.51 7.64
N ILE A 17 17.00 2.30 7.25
CA ILE A 17 17.49 3.40 8.05
C ILE A 17 17.18 4.69 7.31
N THR A 18 16.43 5.56 7.99
CA THR A 18 16.06 6.88 7.48
C THR A 18 16.67 7.98 8.33
N GLU A 19 17.04 9.10 7.72
CA GLU A 19 17.52 10.29 8.38
C GLU A 19 16.54 11.43 8.18
N ASP A 20 16.13 12.07 9.29
CA ASP A 20 15.20 13.20 9.33
C ASP A 20 13.89 12.95 8.54
N GLY A 21 13.45 11.69 8.54
CA GLY A 21 12.21 11.22 7.93
C GLY A 21 12.19 11.14 6.40
N ARG A 22 13.01 11.91 5.69
CA ARG A 22 12.90 12.03 4.22
C ARG A 22 14.08 11.44 3.45
N LYS A 23 15.24 11.27 4.08
CA LYS A 23 16.42 10.69 3.46
C LYS A 23 16.52 9.21 3.82
N VAL A 24 16.49 8.36 2.82
CA VAL A 24 16.74 6.92 2.99
C VAL A 24 18.23 6.65 2.91
N ILE A 25 18.83 6.15 4.01
CA ILE A 25 20.25 5.77 4.05
C ILE A 25 20.39 4.35 3.52
N SER A 26 19.54 3.43 4.01
CA SER A 26 19.49 2.05 3.52
C SER A 26 18.05 1.52 3.54
N SER A 27 17.76 0.58 2.66
CA SER A 27 16.48 -0.14 2.62
C SER A 27 16.73 -1.56 2.13
N VAL A 28 16.21 -2.54 2.87
CA VAL A 28 16.31 -3.97 2.58
C VAL A 28 14.92 -4.57 2.66
N ILE A 29 14.55 -5.37 1.65
CA ILE A 29 13.26 -6.06 1.57
C ILE A 29 13.53 -7.52 1.24
N ALA A 30 13.04 -8.42 2.07
CA ALA A 30 12.94 -9.85 1.80
C ALA A 30 11.48 -10.20 1.50
N THR A 31 11.16 -10.36 0.21
CA THR A 31 9.81 -10.69 -0.24
C THR A 31 9.56 -12.19 -0.18
N GLN A 32 8.31 -12.56 0.09
CA GLN A 32 7.82 -13.94 0.13
C GLN A 32 6.94 -14.27 -1.09
N ILE A 33 6.90 -13.40 -2.10
CA ILE A 33 6.02 -13.52 -3.28
C ILE A 33 6.20 -14.87 -3.97
N ASP A 34 7.43 -15.36 -4.13
CA ASP A 34 7.70 -16.62 -4.85
C ASP A 34 7.12 -17.83 -4.11
N GLU A 35 7.09 -17.81 -2.79
CA GLU A 35 6.45 -18.85 -1.99
C GLU A 35 4.92 -18.75 -2.06
N HIS A 36 4.38 -17.55 -1.91
CA HIS A 36 2.93 -17.32 -1.94
C HIS A 36 2.29 -17.54 -3.31
N LYS A 37 3.05 -17.42 -4.40
CA LYS A 37 2.61 -17.82 -5.77
C LYS A 37 2.11 -19.26 -5.82
N LEU A 38 2.74 -20.17 -5.07
CA LEU A 38 2.37 -21.60 -5.04
C LEU A 38 0.95 -21.82 -4.48
N TYR A 39 0.47 -20.89 -3.65
CA TYR A 39 -0.85 -20.94 -3.03
C TYR A 39 -1.86 -20.00 -3.70
N GLY A 40 -1.39 -19.23 -4.68
CA GLY A 40 -2.21 -18.24 -5.39
C GLY A 40 -2.61 -17.03 -4.54
N GLY A 41 -1.80 -16.68 -3.54
CA GLY A 41 -1.97 -15.53 -2.65
C GLY A 41 -1.37 -15.77 -1.27
N VAL A 42 -1.36 -14.75 -0.44
CA VAL A 42 -0.71 -14.78 0.87
C VAL A 42 -1.38 -15.78 1.82
N VAL A 43 -0.55 -16.63 2.46
CA VAL A 43 -0.96 -17.56 3.53
C VAL A 43 -0.41 -17.02 4.85
N PRO A 44 -1.26 -16.54 5.78
CA PRO A 44 -0.84 -15.80 6.98
C PRO A 44 0.13 -16.56 7.89
N GLU A 45 -0.05 -17.88 8.04
CA GLU A 45 0.84 -18.69 8.88
C GLU A 45 2.24 -18.84 8.26
N ILE A 46 2.31 -19.04 6.95
CA ILE A 46 3.59 -19.09 6.23
C ILE A 46 4.29 -17.73 6.35
N ALA A 47 3.57 -16.63 6.09
CA ALA A 47 4.11 -15.29 6.21
C ALA A 47 4.72 -15.06 7.59
N SER A 48 4.01 -15.40 8.66
CA SER A 48 4.49 -15.21 10.04
C SER A 48 5.80 -15.98 10.32
N ARG A 49 5.91 -17.22 9.83
CA ARG A 49 7.12 -18.04 9.98
C ARG A 49 8.31 -17.44 9.25
N ARG A 50 8.09 -16.97 8.00
CA ARG A 50 9.17 -16.34 7.21
C ARG A 50 9.64 -15.03 7.82
N HIS A 51 8.75 -14.25 8.43
CA HIS A 51 9.17 -13.07 9.18
C HIS A 51 10.10 -13.43 10.34
N CYS A 52 9.82 -14.51 11.11
CA CYS A 52 10.70 -14.96 12.19
C CYS A 52 12.10 -15.36 11.66
N GLU A 53 12.17 -15.99 10.49
CA GLU A 53 13.41 -16.42 9.88
C GLU A 53 14.23 -15.25 9.34
N ASN A 54 13.57 -14.25 8.74
CA ASN A 54 14.23 -13.21 7.97
C ASN A 54 14.58 -11.95 8.77
N ILE A 55 13.80 -11.60 9.81
CA ILE A 55 13.82 -10.26 10.42
C ILE A 55 15.20 -9.87 10.96
N THR A 56 15.92 -10.80 11.56
CA THR A 56 17.26 -10.54 12.10
C THR A 56 18.26 -10.25 10.98
N GLY A 57 18.24 -11.05 9.91
CA GLY A 57 19.13 -10.87 8.75
C GLY A 57 18.85 -9.57 8.01
N VAL A 58 17.59 -9.26 7.79
CA VAL A 58 17.16 -8.03 7.09
C VAL A 58 17.57 -6.77 7.87
N CYS A 59 17.40 -6.78 9.19
CA CYS A 59 17.86 -5.66 10.02
C CYS A 59 19.40 -5.53 10.07
N ALA A 60 20.11 -6.64 10.15
CA ALA A 60 21.58 -6.63 10.11
C ALA A 60 22.09 -6.09 8.76
N GLU A 61 21.52 -6.54 7.65
CA GLU A 61 21.87 -6.07 6.31
C GLU A 61 21.55 -4.57 6.11
N ALA A 62 20.45 -4.08 6.69
CA ALA A 62 20.11 -2.65 6.63
C ALA A 62 21.15 -1.80 7.37
N LEU A 63 21.65 -2.24 8.52
CA LEU A 63 22.73 -1.59 9.26
C LEU A 63 24.06 -1.65 8.48
N GLU A 64 24.41 -2.82 7.95
CA GLU A 64 25.62 -3.02 7.16
C GLU A 64 25.65 -2.11 5.92
N LYS A 65 24.55 -2.06 5.16
CA LYS A 65 24.42 -1.18 3.98
C LYS A 65 24.49 0.31 4.32
N ALA A 66 24.13 0.68 5.54
CA ALA A 66 24.25 2.05 6.03
C ALA A 66 25.64 2.37 6.60
N ASP A 67 26.51 1.38 6.74
CA ASP A 67 27.79 1.47 7.48
C ASP A 67 27.57 2.01 8.91
N MET A 68 26.57 1.43 9.61
CA MET A 68 26.13 1.89 10.92
C MET A 68 25.94 0.73 11.90
N THR A 69 26.04 1.08 13.19
CA THR A 69 25.72 0.20 14.31
C THR A 69 24.38 0.61 14.96
N LEU A 70 23.79 -0.28 15.76
CA LEU A 70 22.58 0.03 16.54
C LEU A 70 22.77 1.18 17.55
N ASP A 71 24.00 1.46 17.96
CA ASP A 71 24.30 2.53 18.92
C ASP A 71 24.12 3.92 18.29
N GLU A 72 24.30 4.02 16.97
CA GLU A 72 24.14 5.25 16.17
C GLU A 72 22.69 5.54 15.75
N ILE A 73 21.77 4.60 16.03
CA ILE A 73 20.35 4.77 15.78
C ILE A 73 19.71 5.53 16.94
N ASP A 74 18.88 6.55 16.64
CA ASP A 74 18.23 7.38 17.64
C ASP A 74 16.89 6.80 18.12
N ALA A 75 16.14 6.12 17.26
CA ALA A 75 14.86 5.51 17.60
C ALA A 75 14.55 4.29 16.71
N ILE A 76 13.61 3.45 17.17
CA ILE A 76 13.15 2.27 16.43
C ILE A 76 11.66 2.46 16.10
N ALA A 77 11.31 2.41 14.82
CA ALA A 77 9.93 2.47 14.34
C ALA A 77 9.48 1.10 13.85
N VAL A 78 8.23 0.75 14.09
CA VAL A 78 7.67 -0.52 13.66
C VAL A 78 6.21 -0.39 13.27
N THR A 79 5.82 -1.08 12.21
CA THR A 79 4.41 -1.23 11.86
C THR A 79 3.70 -2.09 12.90
N ASN A 80 2.65 -1.51 13.51
CA ASN A 80 1.87 -2.21 14.52
C ASN A 80 0.42 -2.49 14.10
N ALA A 81 -0.05 -1.85 13.05
CA ALA A 81 -1.42 -1.99 12.50
C ALA A 81 -1.56 -1.29 11.14
N PRO A 82 -2.58 -1.65 10.32
CA PRO A 82 -3.20 -2.96 10.25
C PRO A 82 -2.31 -3.97 9.53
N GLY A 83 -2.68 -5.27 9.57
CA GLY A 83 -1.97 -6.32 8.84
C GLY A 83 -2.27 -7.72 9.38
N LEU A 84 -1.54 -8.71 8.91
CA LEU A 84 -1.60 -10.08 9.40
C LEU A 84 -1.09 -10.14 10.84
N ILE A 85 -1.94 -10.53 11.78
CA ILE A 85 -1.64 -10.41 13.21
C ILE A 85 -0.35 -11.15 13.62
N GLY A 86 -0.13 -12.36 13.10
CA GLY A 86 1.08 -13.14 13.38
C GLY A 86 2.35 -12.47 12.84
N ALA A 87 2.27 -11.93 11.64
CA ALA A 87 3.36 -11.21 10.98
C ALA A 87 3.71 -9.91 11.73
N LEU A 88 2.69 -9.09 12.06
CA LEU A 88 2.87 -7.88 12.87
C LEU A 88 3.50 -8.17 14.25
N LEU A 89 3.07 -9.26 14.91
CA LEU A 89 3.62 -9.65 16.22
C LEU A 89 5.12 -9.95 16.15
N VAL A 90 5.60 -10.51 15.05
CA VAL A 90 7.05 -10.74 14.86
C VAL A 90 7.79 -9.41 14.84
N GLY A 91 7.38 -8.46 14.00
CA GLY A 91 8.02 -7.14 13.91
C GLY A 91 7.95 -6.36 15.21
N VAL A 92 6.75 -6.29 15.83
CA VAL A 92 6.54 -5.55 17.09
C VAL A 92 7.40 -6.11 18.22
N ASN A 93 7.45 -7.44 18.41
CA ASN A 93 8.26 -8.01 19.48
C ASN A 93 9.76 -7.86 19.21
N PHE A 94 10.20 -7.98 17.97
CA PHE A 94 11.60 -7.76 17.61
C PHE A 94 12.01 -6.29 17.86
N ALA A 95 11.19 -5.33 17.43
CA ALA A 95 11.43 -3.90 17.67
C ALA A 95 11.45 -3.55 19.16
N LYS A 96 10.54 -4.11 19.97
CA LYS A 96 10.55 -3.97 21.43
C LYS A 96 11.84 -4.50 22.04
N GLY A 97 12.31 -5.68 21.59
CA GLY A 97 13.57 -6.27 22.05
C GLY A 97 14.77 -5.36 21.76
N LEU A 98 14.86 -4.80 20.56
CA LEU A 98 15.91 -3.85 20.18
C LEU A 98 15.84 -2.55 20.99
N ALA A 99 14.63 -1.96 21.11
CA ALA A 99 14.40 -0.73 21.85
C ALA A 99 14.79 -0.87 23.32
N LEU A 100 14.41 -1.98 23.96
CA LEU A 100 14.77 -2.29 25.34
C LEU A 100 16.28 -2.50 25.52
N ALA A 101 16.89 -3.32 24.65
CA ALA A 101 18.32 -3.65 24.74
C ALA A 101 19.25 -2.43 24.56
N LYS A 102 18.81 -1.46 23.75
CA LYS A 102 19.59 -0.26 23.42
C LYS A 102 19.07 1.01 24.09
N ASN A 103 18.05 0.89 24.94
CA ASN A 103 17.38 2.02 25.60
C ASN A 103 17.02 3.14 24.61
N LYS A 104 16.37 2.77 23.50
CA LYS A 104 15.96 3.69 22.44
C LYS A 104 14.44 3.88 22.47
N PRO A 105 13.93 5.06 22.08
CA PRO A 105 12.50 5.28 21.88
C PRO A 105 11.92 4.27 20.89
N LEU A 106 10.74 3.73 21.20
CA LEU A 106 9.96 2.88 20.32
C LEU A 106 8.80 3.69 19.73
N ILE A 107 8.60 3.57 18.42
CA ILE A 107 7.59 4.33 17.69
C ILE A 107 6.66 3.35 16.97
N ALA A 108 5.37 3.40 17.32
CA ALA A 108 4.33 2.63 16.64
C ALA A 108 3.88 3.38 15.39
N VAL A 109 3.88 2.71 14.24
CA VAL A 109 3.47 3.29 12.98
C VAL A 109 2.28 2.53 12.39
N HIS A 110 1.27 3.27 11.97
CA HIS A 110 0.15 2.72 11.22
C HIS A 110 0.56 2.52 9.75
N HIS A 111 0.45 1.30 9.23
CA HIS A 111 0.87 0.91 7.88
C HIS A 111 0.37 1.86 6.77
N ILE A 112 -0.93 2.24 6.83
CA ILE A 112 -1.50 3.16 5.83
C ILE A 112 -0.90 4.56 5.93
N LYS A 113 -0.56 5.04 7.13
CA LYS A 113 0.19 6.30 7.29
C LYS A 113 1.58 6.18 6.65
N GLY A 114 2.23 5.02 6.79
CA GLY A 114 3.48 4.71 6.10
C GLY A 114 3.37 4.88 4.59
N HIS A 115 2.39 4.23 3.95
CA HIS A 115 2.18 4.39 2.51
C HIS A 115 2.00 5.86 2.09
N ILE A 116 1.25 6.65 2.86
CA ILE A 116 1.10 8.08 2.59
C ILE A 116 2.44 8.80 2.70
N ALA A 117 3.22 8.47 3.75
CA ALA A 117 4.53 9.09 4.01
C ALA A 117 5.60 8.75 2.96
N ALA A 118 5.44 7.67 2.18
CA ALA A 118 6.31 7.39 1.02
C ALA A 118 6.40 8.56 0.05
N ASN A 119 5.33 9.36 -0.08
CA ASN A 119 5.35 10.57 -0.89
C ASN A 119 6.33 11.63 -0.38
N TYR A 120 6.55 11.74 0.93
CA TYR A 120 7.49 12.71 1.49
C TYR A 120 8.96 12.37 1.18
N ILE A 121 9.26 11.10 0.91
CA ILE A 121 10.58 10.65 0.49
C ILE A 121 10.82 11.08 -0.96
N THR A 122 9.85 10.83 -1.85
CA THR A 122 9.94 11.20 -3.27
C THR A 122 9.81 12.71 -3.49
N HIS A 123 8.96 13.37 -2.71
CA HIS A 123 8.60 14.79 -2.84
C HIS A 123 8.89 15.54 -1.54
N PRO A 124 10.14 15.97 -1.30
CA PRO A 124 10.50 16.68 -0.08
C PRO A 124 9.75 18.01 0.13
N GLU A 125 9.19 18.58 -0.93
CA GLU A 125 8.39 19.79 -0.92
C GLU A 125 6.92 19.56 -0.52
N LEU A 126 6.46 18.30 -0.49
CA LEU A 126 5.06 17.99 -0.15
C LEU A 126 4.82 18.20 1.36
N GLU A 127 3.86 19.04 1.64
CA GLU A 127 3.41 19.36 3.00
C GLU A 127 1.89 19.31 3.10
N PRO A 128 1.34 18.82 4.23
CA PRO A 128 -0.10 18.90 4.51
C PRO A 128 -0.58 20.39 4.53
N PRO A 129 -1.87 20.67 4.29
CA PRO A 129 -2.92 19.70 4.01
C PRO A 129 -3.01 19.29 2.54
N TYR A 130 -3.45 18.06 2.28
CA TYR A 130 -3.76 17.55 0.95
C TYR A 130 -4.74 16.35 1.00
N LEU A 131 -5.29 15.95 -0.16
CA LEU A 131 -6.12 14.74 -0.26
C LEU A 131 -5.29 13.61 -0.86
N CYS A 132 -5.35 12.42 -0.26
CA CYS A 132 -4.61 11.25 -0.70
C CYS A 132 -5.54 10.09 -1.08
N LEU A 133 -5.34 9.50 -2.25
CA LEU A 133 -5.92 8.23 -2.62
C LEU A 133 -4.93 7.12 -2.24
N VAL A 134 -5.30 6.30 -1.26
CA VAL A 134 -4.50 5.15 -0.82
C VAL A 134 -5.10 3.88 -1.36
N VAL A 135 -4.36 3.17 -2.21
CA VAL A 135 -4.83 1.95 -2.89
C VAL A 135 -3.78 0.86 -2.79
N SER A 136 -4.09 -0.21 -2.06
CA SER A 136 -3.19 -1.35 -1.84
C SER A 136 -3.92 -2.68 -1.97
N GLY A 137 -3.24 -3.79 -1.65
CA GLY A 137 -3.84 -5.13 -1.61
C GLY A 137 -5.06 -5.19 -0.70
N GLY A 138 -4.98 -4.64 0.51
CA GLY A 138 -6.04 -4.70 1.52
C GLY A 138 -6.84 -3.42 1.72
N HIS A 139 -6.46 -2.30 1.09
CA HIS A 139 -7.06 -0.99 1.38
C HIS A 139 -7.34 -0.18 0.11
N SER A 140 -8.49 0.49 0.11
CA SER A 140 -8.84 1.50 -0.91
C SER A 140 -9.56 2.64 -0.19
N HIS A 141 -8.84 3.73 0.09
CA HIS A 141 -9.30 4.85 0.91
C HIS A 141 -9.05 6.20 0.22
N ILE A 142 -9.97 7.14 0.41
CA ILE A 142 -9.73 8.57 0.20
C ILE A 142 -9.50 9.18 1.58
N VAL A 143 -8.35 9.83 1.77
CA VAL A 143 -7.88 10.31 3.08
C VAL A 143 -7.55 11.79 2.99
N LYS A 144 -8.13 12.60 3.89
CA LYS A 144 -7.64 13.95 4.16
C LYS A 144 -6.39 13.83 5.04
N VAL A 145 -5.31 14.40 4.59
CA VAL A 145 -4.06 14.53 5.35
C VAL A 145 -4.02 15.96 5.88
N ASN A 146 -4.49 16.14 7.12
CA ASN A 146 -4.58 17.46 7.76
C ASN A 146 -3.23 17.93 8.30
N SER A 147 -2.47 16.99 8.86
CA SER A 147 -1.08 17.16 9.28
C SER A 147 -0.31 15.86 9.03
N TYR A 148 0.97 15.79 9.36
CA TYR A 148 1.78 14.57 9.21
C TYR A 148 1.27 13.39 10.06
N THR A 149 0.50 13.66 11.10
CA THR A 149 -0.01 12.64 12.03
C THR A 149 -1.54 12.58 12.12
N GLU A 150 -2.25 13.62 11.68
CA GLU A 150 -3.71 13.72 11.72
C GLU A 150 -4.32 13.43 10.35
N LEU A 151 -4.97 12.28 10.22
CA LEU A 151 -5.57 11.78 8.99
C LEU A 151 -7.05 11.43 9.21
N GLU A 152 -7.89 11.75 8.22
CA GLU A 152 -9.32 11.47 8.23
C GLU A 152 -9.74 10.72 6.96
N THR A 153 -10.36 9.55 7.11
CA THR A 153 -10.92 8.81 5.98
C THR A 153 -12.27 9.38 5.59
N VAL A 154 -12.43 9.82 4.34
CA VAL A 154 -13.69 10.35 3.79
C VAL A 154 -14.40 9.39 2.85
N GLY A 155 -13.66 8.45 2.26
CA GLY A 155 -14.19 7.37 1.43
C GLY A 155 -13.35 6.11 1.59
N LYS A 156 -13.98 4.95 1.49
CA LYS A 156 -13.31 3.65 1.59
C LYS A 156 -14.04 2.58 0.77
N THR A 157 -13.35 1.47 0.54
CA THR A 157 -14.07 0.31 -0.03
C THR A 157 -15.08 -0.25 0.98
N THR A 158 -16.23 -0.70 0.46
CA THR A 158 -17.30 -1.35 1.23
C THR A 158 -17.22 -2.88 1.17
N ASP A 159 -16.33 -3.39 0.32
CA ASP A 159 -16.10 -4.82 0.10
C ASP A 159 -14.61 -5.08 -0.21
N ASP A 160 -14.27 -5.75 -1.29
CA ASP A 160 -12.88 -6.02 -1.68
C ASP A 160 -12.10 -4.71 -1.89
N ALA A 161 -10.83 -4.67 -1.53
CA ALA A 161 -9.92 -3.62 -1.94
C ALA A 161 -9.58 -3.75 -3.44
N ALA A 162 -9.11 -2.67 -4.06
CA ALA A 162 -8.78 -2.69 -5.49
C ALA A 162 -7.68 -3.70 -5.82
N GLY A 163 -6.61 -3.78 -5.00
CA GLY A 163 -5.53 -4.75 -5.21
C GLY A 163 -6.03 -6.19 -5.08
N GLU A 164 -6.85 -6.48 -4.08
CA GLU A 164 -7.51 -7.78 -3.92
C GLU A 164 -8.40 -8.11 -5.12
N ALA A 165 -9.11 -7.13 -5.68
CA ALA A 165 -9.91 -7.29 -6.89
C ALA A 165 -9.03 -7.61 -8.11
N PHE A 166 -7.85 -6.95 -8.23
CA PHE A 166 -6.86 -7.28 -9.26
C PHE A 166 -6.38 -8.73 -9.14
N ASP A 167 -5.99 -9.18 -7.94
CA ASP A 167 -5.50 -10.55 -7.73
C ASP A 167 -6.56 -11.61 -8.01
N LYS A 168 -7.81 -11.36 -7.55
CA LYS A 168 -8.94 -12.26 -7.80
C LYS A 168 -9.32 -12.36 -9.28
N ALA A 169 -9.30 -11.24 -10.02
CA ALA A 169 -9.58 -11.20 -11.43
C ALA A 169 -8.44 -11.83 -12.26
N ALA A 170 -7.19 -11.54 -11.91
CA ALA A 170 -6.01 -12.12 -12.52
C ALA A 170 -6.05 -13.66 -12.44
N ARG A 171 -6.36 -14.21 -11.27
CA ARG A 171 -6.52 -15.66 -11.08
C ARG A 171 -7.62 -16.22 -11.99
N ALA A 172 -8.75 -15.55 -12.13
CA ALA A 172 -9.84 -15.97 -13.02
C ALA A 172 -9.42 -15.94 -14.50
N MET A 173 -8.52 -15.04 -14.87
CA MET A 173 -7.93 -14.92 -16.21
C MET A 173 -6.76 -15.90 -16.45
N GLY A 174 -6.35 -16.70 -15.45
CA GLY A 174 -5.23 -17.64 -15.55
C GLY A 174 -3.85 -17.04 -15.26
N PHE A 175 -3.76 -15.82 -14.74
CA PHE A 175 -2.52 -15.20 -14.32
C PHE A 175 -2.09 -15.63 -12.92
N GLN A 176 -0.79 -15.52 -12.65
CA GLN A 176 -0.20 -15.81 -11.35
C GLN A 176 -0.32 -14.61 -10.39
N TYR A 177 -0.05 -14.85 -9.12
CA TYR A 177 0.14 -13.81 -8.10
C TYR A 177 1.55 -13.18 -8.22
N PRO A 178 1.71 -11.85 -8.02
CA PRO A 178 0.67 -10.86 -7.80
C PRO A 178 -0.04 -10.45 -9.10
N GLY A 179 -1.38 -10.44 -9.06
CA GLY A 179 -2.21 -10.28 -10.25
C GLY A 179 -2.14 -8.91 -10.91
N GLY A 180 -1.93 -7.86 -10.12
CA GLY A 180 -1.90 -6.48 -10.62
C GLY A 180 -0.85 -6.24 -11.69
N VAL A 181 0.36 -6.79 -11.52
CA VAL A 181 1.47 -6.65 -12.48
C VAL A 181 1.15 -7.35 -13.80
N HIS A 182 0.55 -8.56 -13.73
CA HIS A 182 0.19 -9.33 -14.92
C HIS A 182 -0.95 -8.66 -15.70
N ILE A 183 -1.96 -8.14 -15.00
CA ILE A 183 -3.06 -7.41 -15.64
C ILE A 183 -2.53 -6.13 -16.30
N ASP A 184 -1.68 -5.35 -15.63
CA ASP A 184 -1.08 -4.13 -16.21
C ASP A 184 -0.27 -4.43 -17.47
N GLY A 185 0.50 -5.54 -17.47
CA GLY A 185 1.25 -5.98 -18.64
C GLY A 185 0.35 -6.43 -19.80
N ALA A 186 -0.66 -7.27 -19.53
CA ALA A 186 -1.59 -7.78 -20.54
C ALA A 186 -2.48 -6.67 -21.12
N ALA A 187 -2.92 -5.73 -20.30
CA ALA A 187 -3.78 -4.62 -20.69
C ALA A 187 -3.16 -3.74 -21.79
N LYS A 188 -1.83 -3.61 -21.80
CA LYS A 188 -1.10 -2.85 -22.84
C LYS A 188 -1.26 -3.42 -24.26
N GLN A 189 -1.66 -4.69 -24.37
CA GLN A 189 -1.84 -5.40 -25.64
C GLN A 189 -3.32 -5.61 -25.98
N GLY A 190 -4.24 -5.16 -25.14
CA GLY A 190 -5.66 -5.38 -25.27
C GLY A 190 -6.47 -4.14 -25.65
N ASP A 191 -7.72 -4.34 -26.07
CA ASP A 191 -8.69 -3.28 -26.32
C ASP A 191 -9.61 -3.11 -25.10
N ALA A 192 -9.46 -1.99 -24.40
CA ALA A 192 -10.25 -1.65 -23.21
C ALA A 192 -11.76 -1.43 -23.49
N LYS A 193 -12.19 -1.38 -24.76
CA LYS A 193 -13.59 -1.20 -25.17
C LYS A 193 -14.28 -2.49 -25.61
N LYS A 194 -13.53 -3.61 -25.70
CA LYS A 194 -14.05 -4.89 -26.24
C LYS A 194 -15.11 -5.52 -25.34
N TYR A 195 -14.95 -5.40 -24.03
CA TYR A 195 -15.90 -5.96 -23.06
C TYR A 195 -16.46 -4.84 -22.17
N LYS A 196 -17.69 -5.03 -21.71
CA LYS A 196 -18.33 -4.09 -20.79
C LYS A 196 -18.44 -4.72 -19.41
N LEU A 197 -17.80 -4.13 -18.41
CA LEU A 197 -17.87 -4.55 -17.02
C LEU A 197 -18.77 -3.59 -16.21
N PRO A 198 -19.44 -4.08 -15.16
CA PRO A 198 -20.31 -3.25 -14.34
C PRO A 198 -19.53 -2.22 -13.54
N ARG A 199 -20.18 -1.10 -13.23
CA ARG A 199 -19.65 -0.08 -12.30
C ARG A 199 -20.56 -0.06 -11.07
N PRO A 200 -20.15 -0.67 -9.95
CA PRO A 200 -20.98 -0.75 -8.75
C PRO A 200 -21.30 0.64 -8.18
N ALA A 201 -22.54 0.84 -7.78
CA ALA A 201 -22.97 2.04 -7.06
C ALA A 201 -22.77 1.87 -5.55
N THR A 202 -22.41 2.94 -4.86
CA THR A 202 -22.24 2.99 -3.41
C THR A 202 -23.16 4.03 -2.79
N LYS A 203 -23.51 3.87 -1.50
CA LYS A 203 -24.36 4.83 -0.79
C LYS A 203 -23.67 6.17 -0.56
N ASN A 204 -22.41 6.12 -0.08
CA ASN A 204 -21.57 7.31 0.01
C ASN A 204 -20.89 7.52 -1.36
N PRO A 205 -20.94 8.71 -1.96
CA PRO A 205 -20.35 8.97 -3.28
C PRO A 205 -18.86 8.71 -3.34
N TYR A 206 -18.14 8.81 -2.21
CA TYR A 206 -16.69 8.59 -2.15
C TYR A 206 -16.29 7.15 -1.85
N ASP A 207 -17.23 6.28 -1.45
CA ASP A 207 -16.93 4.88 -1.19
C ASP A 207 -16.73 4.09 -2.49
N PHE A 208 -15.94 3.03 -2.40
CA PHE A 208 -15.65 2.10 -3.49
C PHE A 208 -16.36 0.76 -3.28
N SER A 209 -16.54 0.01 -4.37
CA SER A 209 -16.97 -1.38 -4.37
C SER A 209 -16.38 -2.09 -5.58
N PHE A 210 -15.77 -3.24 -5.39
CA PHE A 210 -15.08 -3.99 -6.44
C PHE A 210 -15.47 -5.48 -6.50
N SER A 211 -16.15 -6.04 -5.49
CA SER A 211 -16.48 -7.48 -5.43
C SER A 211 -17.32 -7.95 -6.62
N GLY A 212 -18.20 -7.10 -7.15
CA GLY A 212 -19.00 -7.39 -8.32
C GLY A 212 -18.19 -7.55 -9.61
N LEU A 213 -17.02 -6.92 -9.72
CA LEU A 213 -16.16 -6.97 -10.91
C LEU A 213 -15.55 -8.36 -11.11
N LYS A 214 -15.08 -9.00 -10.02
CA LYS A 214 -14.60 -10.39 -10.08
C LYS A 214 -15.67 -11.32 -10.64
N THR A 215 -16.88 -11.24 -10.12
CA THR A 215 -18.01 -12.07 -10.56
C THR A 215 -18.33 -11.82 -12.03
N ALA A 216 -18.30 -10.56 -12.48
CA ALA A 216 -18.52 -10.23 -13.87
C ALA A 216 -17.45 -10.82 -14.81
N VAL A 217 -16.17 -10.79 -14.41
CA VAL A 217 -15.06 -11.42 -15.15
C VAL A 217 -15.27 -12.92 -15.27
N ILE A 218 -15.55 -13.62 -14.15
CA ILE A 218 -15.78 -15.05 -14.14
C ILE A 218 -16.98 -15.42 -15.03
N ASN A 219 -18.08 -14.71 -14.90
CA ASN A 219 -19.28 -14.97 -15.73
C ASN A 219 -19.03 -14.72 -17.22
N LEU A 220 -18.24 -13.71 -17.57
CA LEU A 220 -17.87 -13.45 -18.95
C LEU A 220 -17.04 -14.60 -19.55
N ILE A 221 -16.03 -15.08 -18.84
CA ILE A 221 -15.20 -16.21 -19.28
C ILE A 221 -16.07 -17.45 -19.46
N HIS A 222 -16.87 -17.83 -18.45
CA HIS A 222 -17.77 -18.98 -18.52
C HIS A 222 -18.78 -18.90 -19.68
N ASN A 223 -19.38 -17.72 -19.87
CA ASN A 223 -20.35 -17.54 -20.96
C ASN A 223 -19.71 -17.69 -22.35
N ASN A 224 -18.46 -17.23 -22.50
CA ASN A 224 -17.72 -17.40 -23.73
C ASN A 224 -17.38 -18.88 -23.97
N GLU A 225 -16.89 -19.58 -22.95
CA GLU A 225 -16.60 -21.02 -22.99
C GLU A 225 -17.83 -21.85 -23.41
N GLN A 226 -18.99 -21.57 -22.80
CA GLN A 226 -20.25 -22.26 -23.15
C GLN A 226 -20.68 -22.02 -24.59
N LYS A 227 -20.33 -20.86 -25.17
CA LYS A 227 -20.63 -20.51 -26.57
C LYS A 227 -19.54 -20.98 -27.53
N GLY A 228 -18.47 -21.60 -27.06
CA GLY A 228 -17.31 -21.96 -27.87
C GLY A 228 -16.51 -20.77 -28.40
N ILE A 229 -16.60 -19.63 -27.71
CA ILE A 229 -15.89 -18.39 -28.03
C ILE A 229 -14.63 -18.31 -27.18
N GLU A 230 -13.48 -18.16 -27.81
CA GLU A 230 -12.22 -17.90 -27.09
C GLU A 230 -12.25 -16.50 -26.47
N THR A 231 -11.96 -16.43 -25.16
CA THR A 231 -11.88 -15.14 -24.49
C THR A 231 -10.53 -14.48 -24.78
N ASP A 232 -10.57 -13.29 -25.34
CA ASP A 232 -9.38 -12.43 -25.47
C ASP A 232 -8.98 -11.89 -24.09
N VAL A 233 -8.07 -12.58 -23.44
CA VAL A 233 -7.63 -12.29 -22.06
C VAL A 233 -6.95 -10.93 -21.97
N ASN A 234 -6.19 -10.50 -23.00
CA ASN A 234 -5.54 -9.20 -23.01
C ASN A 234 -6.57 -8.06 -23.03
N SER A 235 -7.59 -8.17 -23.87
CA SER A 235 -8.68 -7.19 -23.91
C SER A 235 -9.53 -7.22 -22.63
N LEU A 236 -9.74 -8.41 -22.04
CA LEU A 236 -10.45 -8.51 -20.76
C LEU A 236 -9.66 -7.85 -19.63
N ALA A 237 -8.34 -8.05 -19.59
CA ALA A 237 -7.43 -7.37 -18.65
C ALA A 237 -7.48 -5.85 -18.83
N ALA A 238 -7.45 -5.36 -20.09
CA ALA A 238 -7.56 -3.95 -20.41
C ALA A 238 -8.90 -3.34 -19.97
N CYS A 239 -10.03 -4.01 -20.24
CA CYS A 239 -11.36 -3.57 -19.80
C CYS A 239 -11.48 -3.56 -18.27
N PHE A 240 -10.93 -4.56 -17.60
CA PHE A 240 -10.96 -4.66 -16.14
C PHE A 240 -10.14 -3.54 -15.48
N GLN A 241 -8.90 -3.35 -15.94
CA GLN A 241 -8.01 -2.30 -15.44
C GLN A 241 -8.60 -0.91 -15.69
N ASP A 242 -9.12 -0.65 -16.90
CA ASP A 242 -9.79 0.61 -17.23
C ASP A 242 -10.97 0.88 -16.31
N THR A 243 -11.80 -0.13 -16.04
CA THR A 243 -12.98 0.01 -15.17
C THR A 243 -12.57 0.38 -13.74
N ILE A 244 -11.63 -0.35 -13.12
CA ILE A 244 -11.17 -0.08 -11.73
C ILE A 244 -10.51 1.28 -11.64
N THR A 245 -9.56 1.57 -12.54
CA THR A 245 -8.82 2.83 -12.49
C THR A 245 -9.72 4.04 -12.75
N SER A 246 -10.73 3.89 -13.60
CA SER A 246 -11.74 4.95 -13.81
C SER A 246 -12.60 5.19 -12.57
N ILE A 247 -13.07 4.11 -11.90
CA ILE A 247 -13.83 4.24 -10.65
C ILE A 247 -13.01 4.97 -9.59
N LEU A 248 -11.73 4.59 -9.42
CA LEU A 248 -10.83 5.20 -8.44
C LEU A 248 -10.60 6.68 -8.77
N ALA A 249 -10.21 6.98 -10.00
CA ALA A 249 -9.84 8.33 -10.42
C ALA A 249 -11.05 9.30 -10.39
N GLU A 250 -12.20 8.90 -10.93
CA GLU A 250 -13.40 9.75 -10.97
C GLU A 250 -13.89 10.10 -9.56
N LYS A 251 -13.97 9.10 -8.65
CA LYS A 251 -14.42 9.35 -7.28
C LYS A 251 -13.42 10.18 -6.48
N PHE A 252 -12.13 9.97 -6.69
CA PHE A 252 -11.08 10.75 -6.04
C PHE A 252 -11.09 12.21 -6.50
N MET A 253 -11.20 12.45 -7.80
CA MET A 253 -11.28 13.80 -8.33
C MET A 253 -12.57 14.53 -7.93
N ALA A 254 -13.71 13.82 -7.90
CA ALA A 254 -14.97 14.39 -7.40
C ALA A 254 -14.85 14.79 -5.92
N ALA A 255 -14.23 13.95 -5.08
CA ALA A 255 -13.95 14.28 -3.68
C ALA A 255 -13.02 15.49 -3.56
N ALA A 256 -11.99 15.58 -4.41
CA ALA A 256 -11.04 16.69 -4.41
C ALA A 256 -11.73 18.02 -4.77
N ASP A 257 -12.65 18.01 -5.72
CA ASP A 257 -13.40 19.20 -6.14
C ASP A 257 -14.40 19.65 -5.06
N GLU A 258 -15.21 18.71 -4.54
CA GLU A 258 -16.23 19.01 -3.55
C GLU A 258 -15.63 19.46 -2.20
N LEU A 259 -14.49 18.89 -1.80
CA LEU A 259 -13.78 19.23 -0.58
C LEU A 259 -12.78 20.39 -0.73
N GLY A 260 -12.61 20.91 -1.96
CA GLY A 260 -11.78 22.08 -2.23
C GLY A 260 -10.27 21.85 -2.18
N TYR A 261 -9.80 20.60 -2.40
CA TYR A 261 -8.37 20.30 -2.41
C TYR A 261 -7.72 20.57 -3.77
N THR A 262 -6.60 21.25 -3.75
CA THR A 262 -5.75 21.55 -4.92
C THR A 262 -4.46 20.74 -4.94
N LYS A 263 -4.02 20.20 -3.78
CA LYS A 263 -2.90 19.26 -3.66
C LYS A 263 -3.47 17.85 -3.48
N LEU A 264 -3.05 16.94 -4.35
CA LEU A 264 -3.52 15.56 -4.42
C LEU A 264 -2.32 14.62 -4.35
N ALA A 265 -2.48 13.46 -3.70
CA ALA A 265 -1.46 12.43 -3.67
C ALA A 265 -2.06 11.04 -3.93
N LEU A 266 -1.22 10.13 -4.46
CA LEU A 266 -1.50 8.72 -4.64
C LEU A 266 -0.56 7.91 -3.74
N ALA A 267 -1.03 6.81 -3.14
CA ALA A 267 -0.20 5.96 -2.27
C ALA A 267 -0.66 4.49 -2.29
N GLY A 268 0.21 3.58 -1.84
CA GLY A 268 -0.05 2.14 -1.75
C GLY A 268 0.41 1.34 -2.96
N GLY A 269 0.40 0.00 -2.87
CA GLY A 269 0.94 -0.89 -3.91
C GLY A 269 0.30 -0.73 -5.28
N VAL A 270 -1.02 -0.46 -5.34
CA VAL A 270 -1.72 -0.20 -6.62
C VAL A 270 -1.34 1.15 -7.23
N ALA A 271 -0.68 2.04 -6.48
CA ALA A 271 -0.10 3.26 -7.02
C ALA A 271 1.01 3.01 -8.06
N ALA A 272 1.54 1.79 -8.15
CA ALA A 272 2.45 1.38 -9.22
C ALA A 272 1.75 1.10 -10.56
N ASN A 273 0.41 0.97 -10.58
CA ASN A 273 -0.36 0.71 -11.80
C ASN A 273 -0.24 1.87 -12.79
N SER A 274 0.27 1.57 -14.01
CA SER A 274 0.59 2.61 -14.99
C SER A 274 -0.65 3.41 -15.41
N MET A 275 -1.76 2.74 -15.70
CA MET A 275 -3.00 3.39 -16.15
C MET A 275 -3.61 4.30 -15.07
N LEU A 276 -3.54 3.91 -13.79
CA LEU A 276 -4.02 4.74 -12.70
C LEU A 276 -3.19 6.02 -12.56
N ARG A 277 -1.86 5.90 -12.66
CA ARG A 277 -0.94 7.05 -12.61
C ARG A 277 -1.23 8.03 -13.75
N ASP A 278 -1.34 7.52 -14.97
CA ASP A 278 -1.59 8.34 -16.16
C ASP A 278 -2.94 9.07 -16.06
N LYS A 279 -4.02 8.33 -15.75
CA LYS A 279 -5.37 8.94 -15.60
C LYS A 279 -5.40 10.04 -14.55
N LEU A 280 -4.85 9.80 -13.36
CA LEU A 280 -4.84 10.80 -12.30
C LEU A 280 -3.97 12.00 -12.65
N SER A 281 -2.82 11.78 -13.30
CA SER A 281 -1.95 12.87 -13.76
C SER A 281 -2.67 13.75 -14.79
N GLU A 282 -3.33 13.14 -15.78
CA GLU A 282 -4.08 13.86 -16.81
C GLU A 282 -5.26 14.63 -16.21
N MET A 283 -6.06 13.99 -15.35
CA MET A 283 -7.23 14.62 -14.73
C MET A 283 -6.82 15.77 -13.79
N ALA A 284 -5.80 15.59 -12.97
CA ALA A 284 -5.28 16.62 -12.09
C ALA A 284 -4.75 17.82 -12.88
N SER A 285 -3.96 17.56 -13.93
CA SER A 285 -3.45 18.60 -14.82
C SER A 285 -4.55 19.37 -15.51
N ALA A 286 -5.56 18.70 -16.03
CA ALA A 286 -6.72 19.33 -16.68
C ALA A 286 -7.50 20.25 -15.73
N CYS A 287 -7.50 19.96 -14.42
CA CYS A 287 -8.16 20.77 -13.38
C CYS A 287 -7.20 21.76 -12.70
N GLY A 288 -5.95 21.88 -13.14
CA GLY A 288 -4.96 22.78 -12.55
C GLY A 288 -4.55 22.40 -11.10
N LYS A 289 -4.66 21.11 -10.75
CA LYS A 289 -4.30 20.59 -9.42
C LYS A 289 -2.88 20.05 -9.42
N GLN A 290 -2.18 20.18 -8.28
CA GLN A 290 -0.89 19.54 -8.05
C GLN A 290 -1.10 18.07 -7.70
N PHE A 291 -0.37 17.17 -8.36
CA PHE A 291 -0.49 15.74 -8.14
C PHE A 291 0.87 15.11 -7.82
N TYR A 292 0.90 14.38 -6.71
CA TYR A 292 2.09 13.73 -6.16
C TYR A 292 1.89 12.22 -6.12
N MET A 293 2.90 11.47 -6.50
CA MET A 293 2.89 10.01 -6.46
C MET A 293 4.29 9.49 -6.12
N PRO A 294 4.41 8.45 -5.30
CA PRO A 294 5.72 7.97 -4.88
C PRO A 294 6.45 7.31 -6.05
N ASP A 295 7.77 7.22 -5.93
CA ASP A 295 8.56 6.37 -6.81
C ASP A 295 8.03 4.93 -6.78
N ILE A 296 8.12 4.22 -7.90
CA ILE A 296 7.57 2.86 -8.03
C ILE A 296 8.16 1.92 -6.96
N SER A 297 9.43 2.08 -6.63
CA SER A 297 10.14 1.31 -5.60
C SER A 297 9.59 1.52 -4.18
N LEU A 298 8.85 2.60 -3.94
CA LEU A 298 8.24 2.95 -2.65
C LEU A 298 6.73 2.70 -2.60
N CYS A 299 6.13 2.22 -3.71
CA CYS A 299 4.69 1.92 -3.74
C CYS A 299 4.33 0.67 -2.91
N GLY A 300 5.13 -0.40 -3.01
CA GLY A 300 4.95 -1.64 -2.23
C GLY A 300 5.31 -1.47 -0.76
N ASP A 301 5.10 -2.55 0.01
CA ASP A 301 5.44 -2.58 1.42
C ASP A 301 6.96 -2.47 1.59
N ASN A 302 7.39 -1.48 2.35
CA ASN A 302 8.80 -1.20 2.61
C ASN A 302 8.98 -0.51 3.97
N ALA A 303 10.16 -0.62 4.53
CA ALA A 303 10.44 -0.03 5.84
C ALA A 303 10.81 1.47 5.77
N ALA A 304 11.25 1.97 4.61
CA ALA A 304 11.57 3.40 4.49
C ALA A 304 10.35 4.28 4.72
N MET A 305 9.18 3.88 4.22
CA MET A 305 7.90 4.56 4.47
C MET A 305 7.54 4.58 5.96
N ILE A 306 7.89 3.52 6.69
CA ILE A 306 7.65 3.40 8.14
C ILE A 306 8.61 4.30 8.92
N GLY A 307 9.87 4.38 8.50
CA GLY A 307 10.85 5.30 9.08
C GLY A 307 10.48 6.76 8.85
N CYS A 308 9.99 7.08 7.65
CA CYS A 308 9.50 8.41 7.34
C CYS A 308 8.33 8.82 8.24
N GLN A 309 7.28 8.00 8.32
CA GLN A 309 6.16 8.28 9.22
C GLN A 309 6.57 8.28 10.69
N GLY A 310 7.45 7.36 11.09
CA GLY A 310 7.98 7.27 12.45
C GLY A 310 8.67 8.55 12.91
N TYR A 311 9.38 9.24 12.02
CA TYR A 311 9.97 10.53 12.32
C TYR A 311 8.91 11.58 12.69
N TYR A 312 7.82 11.68 11.95
CA TYR A 312 6.75 12.63 12.25
C TYR A 312 5.95 12.27 13.50
N GLU A 313 5.74 10.96 13.75
CA GLU A 313 5.13 10.51 15.01
C GLU A 313 6.02 10.88 16.21
N TYR A 314 7.35 10.70 16.08
CA TYR A 314 8.29 11.08 17.12
C TYR A 314 8.28 12.60 17.40
N LEU A 315 8.29 13.43 16.36
CA LEU A 315 8.20 14.89 16.51
C LEU A 315 6.91 15.34 17.18
N ALA A 316 5.82 14.60 16.97
CA ALA A 316 4.54 14.85 17.64
C ALA A 316 4.49 14.32 19.09
N GLY A 317 5.56 13.67 19.57
CA GLY A 317 5.60 13.07 20.91
C GLY A 317 4.92 11.70 21.01
N ASN A 318 4.55 11.09 19.90
CA ASN A 318 3.86 9.80 19.84
C ASN A 318 4.86 8.66 19.94
N THR A 319 5.35 8.38 21.14
CA THR A 319 6.20 7.21 21.43
C THR A 319 5.40 6.11 22.13
N ALA A 320 5.84 4.87 21.97
CA ALA A 320 5.23 3.71 22.60
C ALA A 320 6.09 3.17 23.73
N ASP A 321 5.47 2.51 24.69
CA ASP A 321 6.15 1.77 25.75
C ASP A 321 6.18 0.25 25.43
N MET A 322 6.68 -0.54 26.37
CA MET A 322 6.78 -2.00 26.22
C MET A 322 5.43 -2.73 26.25
N SER A 323 4.30 -2.04 26.50
CA SER A 323 2.96 -2.59 26.38
C SER A 323 2.43 -2.58 24.94
N LEU A 324 3.17 -1.94 24.00
CA LEU A 324 2.81 -1.90 22.58
C LEU A 324 2.39 -3.27 22.07
N ASN A 325 1.24 -3.35 21.40
CA ASN A 325 0.71 -4.56 20.80
C ASN A 325 0.43 -4.37 19.30
N ALA A 326 0.27 -5.47 18.59
CA ALA A 326 -0.14 -5.52 17.22
C ALA A 326 -1.65 -5.59 17.09
N TYR A 327 -2.20 -5.01 16.02
CA TYR A 327 -3.64 -5.04 15.73
C TYR A 327 -3.88 -5.37 14.26
N ALA A 328 -4.63 -6.45 13.99
CA ALA A 328 -4.99 -6.83 12.61
C ALA A 328 -5.81 -5.73 11.91
N THR A 329 -6.62 -5.03 12.67
CA THR A 329 -7.42 -3.89 12.20
C THR A 329 -7.31 -2.73 13.18
N LYS A 330 -7.10 -1.53 12.66
CA LYS A 330 -7.09 -0.29 13.44
C LYS A 330 -7.55 0.85 12.54
N LYS A 331 -8.39 1.72 13.07
CA LYS A 331 -8.84 2.90 12.32
C LYS A 331 -7.71 3.92 12.19
N LEU A 332 -7.63 4.59 11.05
CA LEU A 332 -6.54 5.51 10.71
C LEU A 332 -6.39 6.71 11.70
N HIS A 333 -7.49 7.14 12.32
CA HIS A 333 -7.52 8.25 13.29
C HIS A 333 -7.32 7.82 14.76
N MET A 334 -7.09 6.53 15.01
CA MET A 334 -6.80 6.00 16.36
C MET A 334 -5.31 5.68 16.46
N LEU A 335 -4.59 6.39 17.30
CA LEU A 335 -3.25 6.01 17.77
C LEU A 335 -3.34 4.94 18.85
#